data_02fba222cbab476896c7111c8ddc7b26
#
_entry.id   02fba222cbab476896c7111c8ddc7b26
#
_cell.length_a   1.000
_cell.length_b   1.000
_cell.length_c   1.000
_cell.angle_alpha   90.00
_cell.angle_beta   90.00
_cell.angle_gamma   90.00
#
_symmetry.space_group_name_H-M   'P 1'
#
loop_
_entity.id
_entity.type
_entity.pdbx_description
1 polymer ?
#
loop_
_entity_poly.entity_id
_entity_poly.type
_entity_poly.pdbx_seq_one_letter_code
_entity_poly.pdbx_strand_id
1 'polypeptide(L)'
;MAAASVTAATVLSGRSRAAGRSPFRAVAFDGFPVIDPRPVSARLEEMFPGMGAELGAVWRTRQFEYGWLRTLGGKYADFWRVTEDALLFAAKATKISLSPEQRDRLMQTYLELKAWPDVAPALVQLRAAGLRLAFLSNFTAPMLDAVIRNSGLEGLFEEHLSTDKVAAFKPDARAYQMGVDAFGLKKEEIIFAAFAGWDVAGAKWFGYPTFWVNRTNASAEELGVTPDGAGAGLHDLVAFATAR
;
A
#
# COMPACT_ATOMS: atom_id res chain seq x y z
N MET A 1 -60.12 34.25 -45.34
CA MET A 1 -59.80 33.19 -44.38
C MET A 1 -58.30 33.18 -44.17
N ALA A 2 -57.83 33.64 -43.02
CA ALA A 2 -56.43 33.72 -42.70
C ALA A 2 -56.13 32.58 -41.73
N ALA A 3 -55.21 31.70 -42.12
CA ALA A 3 -54.74 30.57 -41.25
C ALA A 3 -53.60 31.05 -40.38
N ALA A 4 -53.78 31.02 -39.08
CA ALA A 4 -52.72 31.32 -38.09
C ALA A 4 -51.90 30.05 -37.83
N SER A 5 -50.60 30.11 -38.15
CA SER A 5 -49.64 29.05 -37.81
C SER A 5 -49.13 29.24 -36.37
N VAL A 6 -49.39 28.32 -35.50
CA VAL A 6 -48.85 28.27 -34.13
C VAL A 6 -47.54 27.51 -34.16
N THR A 7 -46.44 28.20 -33.93
CA THR A 7 -45.11 27.62 -33.81
C THR A 7 -44.92 27.19 -32.35
N ALA A 8 -44.87 25.87 -32.10
CA ALA A 8 -44.55 25.34 -30.78
C ALA A 8 -43.03 25.40 -30.54
N ALA A 9 -42.60 26.20 -29.57
CA ALA A 9 -41.23 26.26 -29.14
C ALA A 9 -40.94 25.08 -28.17
N THR A 10 -40.15 24.10 -28.62
CA THR A 10 -39.70 23.01 -27.79
C THR A 10 -38.60 23.52 -26.85
N VAL A 11 -38.93 23.66 -25.57
CA VAL A 11 -37.94 23.96 -24.51
C VAL A 11 -37.15 22.70 -24.25
N LEU A 12 -35.94 22.62 -24.75
CA LEU A 12 -34.95 21.61 -24.38
C LEU A 12 -34.53 21.89 -22.95
N SER A 13 -35.10 21.14 -21.99
CA SER A 13 -34.64 21.09 -20.61
C SER A 13 -33.25 20.42 -20.60
N GLY A 14 -32.21 21.23 -20.64
CA GLY A 14 -30.85 20.78 -20.39
C GLY A 14 -30.77 20.18 -18.98
N ARG A 15 -30.80 18.86 -18.88
CA ARG A 15 -30.42 18.16 -17.64
C ARG A 15 -28.95 18.51 -17.37
N SER A 16 -28.73 19.49 -16.49
CA SER A 16 -27.42 19.69 -15.87
C SER A 16 -27.01 18.35 -15.23
N ARG A 17 -26.05 17.70 -15.84
CA ARG A 17 -25.42 16.52 -15.26
C ARG A 17 -24.70 17.05 -14.03
N ALA A 18 -25.28 16.83 -12.84
CA ALA A 18 -24.59 17.09 -11.59
C ALA A 18 -23.20 16.45 -11.70
N ALA A 19 -22.15 17.23 -11.56
CA ALA A 19 -20.79 16.76 -11.59
C ALA A 19 -20.66 15.70 -10.49
N GLY A 20 -20.64 14.40 -10.90
CA GLY A 20 -20.69 13.28 -9.97
C GLY A 20 -19.45 13.32 -9.07
N ARG A 21 -19.64 13.17 -7.76
CA ARG A 21 -18.54 12.92 -6.82
C ARG A 21 -17.85 11.62 -7.25
N SER A 22 -16.52 11.53 -7.02
CA SER A 22 -15.79 10.29 -7.15
C SER A 22 -16.54 9.14 -6.41
N PRO A 23 -16.60 7.94 -6.97
CA PRO A 23 -17.26 6.81 -6.31
C PRO A 23 -16.50 6.33 -5.05
N PHE A 24 -15.26 6.77 -4.90
CA PHE A 24 -14.40 6.31 -3.81
C PHE A 24 -14.68 7.07 -2.51
N ARG A 25 -14.63 6.34 -1.41
CA ARG A 25 -14.91 6.81 -0.05
C ARG A 25 -13.72 6.59 0.90
N ALA A 26 -12.82 5.67 0.55
CA ALA A 26 -11.66 5.35 1.36
C ALA A 26 -10.46 4.95 0.49
N VAL A 27 -9.27 5.04 1.09
CA VAL A 27 -8.04 4.47 0.56
C VAL A 27 -7.41 3.60 1.64
N ALA A 28 -7.20 2.32 1.32
CA ALA A 28 -6.41 1.38 2.10
C ALA A 28 -4.99 1.33 1.51
N PHE A 29 -3.98 1.63 2.32
CA PHE A 29 -2.59 1.70 1.86
C PHE A 29 -1.82 0.46 2.27
N ASP A 30 -1.14 -0.21 1.32
CA ASP A 30 0.03 -1.00 1.68
C ASP A 30 1.06 -0.11 2.41
N GLY A 31 2.05 -0.72 3.08
CA GLY A 31 3.06 0.04 3.81
C GLY A 31 3.93 0.91 2.90
N PHE A 32 4.50 0.35 1.85
CA PHE A 32 5.53 1.00 1.04
C PHE A 32 5.10 2.10 0.06
N PRO A 33 3.83 2.27 -0.34
CA PRO A 33 3.38 3.52 -0.93
C PRO A 33 3.66 4.74 -0.06
N VAL A 34 3.59 4.54 1.27
CA VAL A 34 3.78 5.55 2.30
C VAL A 34 5.22 5.56 2.84
N ILE A 35 5.78 4.39 3.14
CA ILE A 35 7.06 4.20 3.85
C ILE A 35 8.21 4.13 2.84
N ASP A 36 9.26 4.93 3.06
CA ASP A 36 10.50 4.87 2.29
C ASP A 36 11.42 3.75 2.81
N PRO A 37 11.65 2.65 2.06
CA PRO A 37 12.49 1.55 2.49
C PRO A 37 13.98 1.75 2.23
N ARG A 38 14.38 2.80 1.54
CA ARG A 38 15.78 3.03 1.12
C ARG A 38 16.78 3.05 2.27
N PRO A 39 16.44 3.54 3.49
CA PRO A 39 17.35 3.46 4.64
C PRO A 39 17.79 2.04 5.00
N VAL A 40 16.97 1.02 4.76
CA VAL A 40 17.35 -0.39 4.99
C VAL A 40 18.49 -0.79 4.05
N SER A 41 18.39 -0.46 2.75
CA SER A 41 19.45 -0.76 1.79
C SER A 41 20.73 0.03 2.08
N ALA A 42 20.60 1.30 2.47
CA ALA A 42 21.75 2.12 2.86
C ALA A 42 22.46 1.55 4.09
N ARG A 43 21.71 1.09 5.09
CA ARG A 43 22.26 0.46 6.30
C ARG A 43 22.98 -0.85 5.98
N LEU A 44 22.44 -1.65 5.08
CA LEU A 44 23.08 -2.89 4.62
C LEU A 44 24.43 -2.61 3.95
N GLU A 45 24.48 -1.62 3.05
CA GLU A 45 25.74 -1.26 2.36
C GLU A 45 26.77 -0.65 3.31
N GLU A 46 26.34 0.15 4.28
CA GLU A 46 27.21 0.68 5.36
C GLU A 46 27.83 -0.44 6.19
N MET A 47 27.04 -1.45 6.57
CA MET A 47 27.49 -2.53 7.44
C MET A 47 28.27 -3.63 6.70
N PHE A 48 27.97 -3.83 5.42
CA PHE A 48 28.54 -4.88 4.56
C PHE A 48 28.92 -4.31 3.19
N PRO A 49 29.97 -3.47 3.12
CA PRO A 49 30.35 -2.79 1.87
C PRO A 49 30.58 -3.77 0.71
N GLY A 50 29.92 -3.52 -0.41
CA GLY A 50 29.97 -4.35 -1.61
C GLY A 50 29.13 -5.63 -1.56
N MET A 51 28.51 -5.95 -0.40
CA MET A 51 27.65 -7.13 -0.22
C MET A 51 26.20 -6.72 0.18
N GLY A 52 25.99 -5.46 0.51
CA GLY A 52 24.71 -4.98 1.01
C GLY A 52 23.55 -5.17 0.05
N ALA A 53 23.79 -4.97 -1.25
CA ALA A 53 22.78 -5.14 -2.29
C ALA A 53 22.35 -6.62 -2.43
N GLU A 54 23.30 -7.56 -2.46
CA GLU A 54 23.01 -8.99 -2.55
C GLU A 54 22.28 -9.49 -1.30
N LEU A 55 22.79 -9.17 -0.11
CA LEU A 55 22.13 -9.49 1.16
C LEU A 55 20.70 -8.96 1.20
N GLY A 56 20.51 -7.70 0.79
CA GLY A 56 19.19 -7.06 0.79
C GLY A 56 18.22 -7.70 -0.19
N ALA A 57 18.68 -8.10 -1.36
CA ALA A 57 17.83 -8.80 -2.34
C ALA A 57 17.36 -10.16 -1.81
N VAL A 58 18.26 -10.98 -1.26
CA VAL A 58 17.92 -12.28 -0.67
C VAL A 58 17.01 -12.08 0.54
N TRP A 59 17.29 -11.11 1.41
CA TRP A 59 16.48 -10.80 2.58
C TRP A 59 15.05 -10.45 2.21
N ARG A 60 14.85 -9.50 1.27
CA ARG A 60 13.52 -9.07 0.82
C ARG A 60 12.73 -10.23 0.19
N THR A 61 13.37 -11.03 -0.67
CA THR A 61 12.70 -12.18 -1.30
C THR A 61 12.20 -13.16 -0.23
N ARG A 62 13.06 -13.53 0.73
CA ARG A 62 12.69 -14.47 1.79
C ARG A 62 11.65 -13.90 2.76
N GLN A 63 11.66 -12.61 3.00
CA GLN A 63 10.65 -11.95 3.83
C GLN A 63 9.24 -12.17 3.28
N PHE A 64 9.03 -12.02 1.98
CA PHE A 64 7.73 -12.29 1.35
C PHE A 64 7.43 -13.79 1.28
N GLU A 65 8.37 -14.59 0.82
CA GLU A 65 8.18 -16.04 0.72
C GLU A 65 7.83 -16.67 2.08
N TYR A 66 8.49 -16.28 3.16
CA TYR A 66 8.18 -16.77 4.49
C TYR A 66 6.80 -16.34 4.98
N GLY A 67 6.39 -15.13 4.66
CA GLY A 67 5.03 -14.68 4.92
C GLY A 67 3.99 -15.57 4.22
N TRP A 68 4.19 -15.83 2.93
CA TRP A 68 3.29 -16.68 2.14
C TRP A 68 3.30 -18.14 2.61
N LEU A 69 4.47 -18.72 2.83
CA LEU A 69 4.60 -20.10 3.30
C LEU A 69 3.97 -20.29 4.68
N ARG A 70 4.17 -19.33 5.60
CA ARG A 70 3.57 -19.39 6.94
C ARG A 70 2.05 -19.26 6.89
N THR A 71 1.52 -18.40 6.02
CA THR A 71 0.08 -18.26 5.78
C THR A 71 -0.51 -19.57 5.25
N LEU A 72 0.06 -20.10 4.18
CA LEU A 72 -0.40 -21.35 3.54
C LEU A 72 -0.27 -22.55 4.48
N GLY A 73 0.81 -22.62 5.25
CA GLY A 73 1.07 -23.72 6.20
C GLY A 73 0.33 -23.59 7.54
N GLY A 74 -0.44 -22.51 7.76
CA GLY A 74 -1.12 -22.27 9.04
C GLY A 74 -0.15 -22.09 10.23
N LYS A 75 1.08 -21.59 9.96
CA LYS A 75 2.15 -21.37 10.95
C LYS A 75 2.50 -19.88 11.04
N TYR A 76 1.49 -19.06 11.25
CA TYR A 76 1.65 -17.63 11.34
C TYR A 76 2.70 -17.21 12.37
N ALA A 77 3.47 -16.22 12.03
CA ALA A 77 4.27 -15.39 12.91
C ALA A 77 4.19 -13.96 12.38
N ASP A 78 4.29 -12.96 13.24
CA ASP A 78 4.18 -11.56 12.82
C ASP A 78 5.31 -11.15 11.86
N PHE A 79 5.11 -9.98 11.22
CA PHE A 79 6.05 -9.52 10.20
C PHE A 79 7.43 -9.17 10.76
N TRP A 80 7.53 -8.77 12.03
CA TRP A 80 8.82 -8.55 12.68
C TRP A 80 9.61 -9.86 12.76
N ARG A 81 8.98 -10.93 13.23
CA ARG A 81 9.61 -12.25 13.33
C ARG A 81 9.97 -12.81 11.95
N VAL A 82 9.07 -12.66 10.97
CA VAL A 82 9.33 -13.09 9.58
C VAL A 82 10.51 -12.33 8.99
N THR A 83 10.60 -11.03 9.26
CA THR A 83 11.70 -10.17 8.80
C THR A 83 13.03 -10.62 9.40
N GLU A 84 13.08 -10.95 10.71
CA GLU A 84 14.27 -11.45 11.37
C GLU A 84 14.70 -12.84 10.84
N ASP A 85 13.75 -13.77 10.73
CA ASP A 85 14.02 -15.11 10.21
C ASP A 85 14.58 -15.06 8.77
N ALA A 86 14.02 -14.16 7.93
CA ALA A 86 14.50 -13.94 6.58
C ALA A 86 15.92 -13.34 6.53
N LEU A 87 16.25 -12.41 7.43
CA LEU A 87 17.59 -11.85 7.57
C LEU A 87 18.62 -12.91 7.94
N LEU A 88 18.30 -13.74 8.93
CA LEU A 88 19.17 -14.84 9.35
C LEU A 88 19.41 -15.85 8.22
N PHE A 89 18.39 -16.15 7.43
CA PHE A 89 18.55 -16.98 6.24
C PHE A 89 19.43 -16.30 5.21
N ALA A 90 19.16 -15.01 4.89
CA ALA A 90 19.91 -14.28 3.89
C ALA A 90 21.40 -14.20 4.23
N ALA A 91 21.75 -13.91 5.47
CA ALA A 91 23.13 -13.89 5.94
C ALA A 91 23.85 -15.23 5.71
N LYS A 92 23.16 -16.36 6.03
CA LYS A 92 23.71 -17.71 5.76
C LYS A 92 23.89 -17.97 4.26
N ALA A 93 22.90 -17.61 3.45
CA ALA A 93 22.89 -17.86 2.02
C ALA A 93 24.01 -17.07 1.29
N THR A 94 24.25 -15.82 1.72
CA THR A 94 25.32 -14.95 1.20
C THR A 94 26.66 -15.13 1.91
N LYS A 95 26.76 -16.08 2.85
CA LYS A 95 27.97 -16.39 3.64
C LYS A 95 28.50 -15.19 4.45
N ILE A 96 27.60 -14.27 4.82
CA ILE A 96 27.93 -13.14 5.68
C ILE A 96 27.86 -13.58 7.14
N SER A 97 28.92 -13.31 7.92
CA SER A 97 28.92 -13.47 9.36
C SER A 97 28.14 -12.31 9.99
N LEU A 98 26.94 -12.57 10.46
CA LEU A 98 26.05 -11.57 11.07
C LEU A 98 26.12 -11.69 12.59
N SER A 99 26.66 -10.67 13.28
CA SER A 99 26.64 -10.65 14.74
C SER A 99 25.24 -10.34 15.28
N PRO A 100 24.94 -10.69 16.56
CA PRO A 100 23.68 -10.30 17.19
C PRO A 100 23.43 -8.79 17.15
N GLU A 101 24.44 -7.97 17.41
CA GLU A 101 24.35 -6.50 17.38
C GLU A 101 24.05 -5.98 15.98
N GLN A 102 24.65 -6.57 14.95
CA GLN A 102 24.39 -6.20 13.56
C GLN A 102 22.95 -6.58 13.14
N ARG A 103 22.49 -7.77 13.52
CA ARG A 103 21.09 -8.18 13.34
C ARG A 103 20.14 -7.20 13.98
N ASP A 104 20.34 -6.90 15.26
CA ASP A 104 19.47 -6.02 16.02
C ASP A 104 19.45 -4.61 15.42
N ARG A 105 20.60 -4.11 14.96
CA ARG A 105 20.69 -2.81 14.30
C ARG A 105 19.95 -2.77 12.96
N LEU A 106 20.03 -3.84 12.15
CA LEU A 106 19.28 -3.95 10.91
C LEU A 106 17.77 -4.01 11.17
N MET A 107 17.34 -4.79 12.15
CA MET A 107 15.93 -4.87 12.55
C MET A 107 15.44 -3.50 13.05
N GLN A 108 16.21 -2.82 13.89
CA GLN A 108 15.86 -1.50 14.41
C GLN A 108 15.65 -0.46 13.30
N THR A 109 16.33 -0.59 12.16
CA THR A 109 16.15 0.31 11.02
C THR A 109 14.69 0.34 10.54
N TYR A 110 13.94 -0.74 10.66
CA TYR A 110 12.51 -0.76 10.31
C TYR A 110 11.66 0.14 11.22
N LEU A 111 12.06 0.35 12.46
CA LEU A 111 11.38 1.26 13.40
C LEU A 111 11.84 2.73 13.24
N GLU A 112 12.88 2.96 12.47
CA GLU A 112 13.41 4.30 12.16
C GLU A 112 12.92 4.84 10.81
N LEU A 113 12.21 4.03 10.02
CA LEU A 113 11.72 4.42 8.72
C LEU A 113 10.79 5.63 8.80
N LYS A 114 10.80 6.41 7.72
CA LYS A 114 9.93 7.58 7.53
C LYS A 114 9.12 7.44 6.25
N ALA A 115 8.12 8.28 6.14
CA ALA A 115 7.35 8.41 4.92
C ALA A 115 8.16 9.06 3.79
N TRP A 116 7.79 8.77 2.54
CA TRP A 116 8.26 9.50 1.38
C TRP A 116 7.85 10.98 1.48
N PRO A 117 8.63 11.92 0.89
CA PRO A 117 8.38 13.36 1.03
C PRO A 117 7.01 13.83 0.50
N ASP A 118 6.43 13.13 -0.49
CA ASP A 118 5.16 13.47 -1.10
C ASP A 118 3.94 12.97 -0.30
N VAL A 119 4.15 12.21 0.76
CA VAL A 119 3.07 11.53 1.50
C VAL A 119 2.20 12.51 2.26
N ALA A 120 2.78 13.32 3.15
CA ALA A 120 1.99 14.20 4.02
C ALA A 120 1.07 15.14 3.23
N PRO A 121 1.54 15.87 2.19
CA PRO A 121 0.66 16.73 1.39
C PRO A 121 -0.42 15.93 0.62
N ALA A 122 -0.12 14.72 0.14
CA ALA A 122 -1.09 13.89 -0.55
C ALA A 122 -2.20 13.38 0.38
N LEU A 123 -1.85 12.93 1.59
CA LEU A 123 -2.83 12.48 2.58
C LEU A 123 -3.78 13.62 3.00
N VAL A 124 -3.25 14.85 3.17
CA VAL A 124 -4.07 16.04 3.46
C VAL A 124 -5.07 16.29 2.33
N GLN A 125 -4.64 16.20 1.06
CA GLN A 125 -5.52 16.40 -0.09
C GLN A 125 -6.59 15.31 -0.19
N LEU A 126 -6.24 14.03 0.01
CA LEU A 126 -7.21 12.92 0.02
C LEU A 126 -8.27 13.12 1.11
N ARG A 127 -7.87 13.52 2.32
CA ARG A 127 -8.81 13.82 3.41
C ARG A 127 -9.69 15.03 3.11
N ALA A 128 -9.13 16.09 2.54
CA ALA A 128 -9.89 17.26 2.11
C ALA A 128 -10.92 16.91 1.03
N ALA A 129 -10.65 15.90 0.20
CA ALA A 129 -11.61 15.34 -0.75
C ALA A 129 -12.69 14.44 -0.08
N GLY A 130 -12.61 14.22 1.23
CA GLY A 130 -13.57 13.45 2.01
C GLY A 130 -13.29 11.95 2.07
N LEU A 131 -12.07 11.52 1.71
CA LEU A 131 -11.67 10.11 1.77
C LEU A 131 -11.17 9.74 3.18
N ARG A 132 -11.57 8.57 3.64
CA ARG A 132 -11.06 7.92 4.85
C ARG A 132 -9.78 7.17 4.50
N LEU A 133 -8.76 7.21 5.36
CA LEU A 133 -7.44 6.67 5.08
C LEU A 133 -7.01 5.71 6.19
N ALA A 134 -6.56 4.51 5.82
CA ALA A 134 -5.98 3.56 6.77
C ALA A 134 -4.82 2.78 6.11
N PHE A 135 -3.84 2.36 6.91
CA PHE A 135 -2.94 1.31 6.47
C PHE A 135 -3.68 -0.03 6.42
N LEU A 136 -3.42 -0.83 5.41
CA LEU A 136 -3.73 -2.24 5.34
C LEU A 136 -2.44 -2.96 4.93
N SER A 137 -1.68 -3.39 5.91
CA SER A 137 -0.28 -3.75 5.73
C SER A 137 0.10 -5.03 6.44
N ASN A 138 1.10 -5.71 5.88
CA ASN A 138 1.77 -6.83 6.55
C ASN A 138 2.64 -6.37 7.75
N PHE A 139 2.96 -5.09 7.86
CA PHE A 139 3.71 -4.55 8.99
C PHE A 139 2.94 -4.72 10.29
N THR A 140 3.66 -4.98 11.38
CA THR A 140 3.07 -5.01 12.73
C THR A 140 2.57 -3.62 13.14
N ALA A 141 1.62 -3.57 14.06
CA ALA A 141 1.13 -2.30 14.59
C ALA A 141 2.26 -1.39 15.13
N PRO A 142 3.22 -1.89 15.94
CA PRO A 142 4.35 -1.06 16.40
C PRO A 142 5.22 -0.49 15.28
N MET A 143 5.39 -1.22 14.16
CA MET A 143 6.15 -0.71 13.01
C MET A 143 5.40 0.44 12.31
N LEU A 144 4.08 0.32 12.15
CA LEU A 144 3.23 1.37 11.56
C LEU A 144 3.18 2.61 12.46
N ASP A 145 3.01 2.42 13.78
CA ASP A 145 3.07 3.51 14.76
C ASP A 145 4.39 4.27 14.71
N ALA A 146 5.50 3.55 14.57
CA ALA A 146 6.82 4.16 14.47
C ALA A 146 6.92 5.08 13.25
N VAL A 147 6.47 4.62 12.08
CA VAL A 147 6.49 5.43 10.85
C VAL A 147 5.60 6.67 10.98
N ILE A 148 4.39 6.53 11.54
CA ILE A 148 3.47 7.65 11.76
C ILE A 148 4.16 8.73 12.62
N ARG A 149 4.73 8.33 13.76
CA ARG A 149 5.45 9.27 14.66
C ARG A 149 6.69 9.88 14.00
N ASN A 150 7.53 9.06 13.36
CA ASN A 150 8.77 9.53 12.74
C ASN A 150 8.53 10.50 11.59
N SER A 151 7.32 10.52 11.03
CA SER A 151 6.94 11.30 9.85
C SER A 151 5.97 12.44 10.15
N GLY A 152 5.51 12.61 11.40
CA GLY A 152 4.51 13.63 11.76
C GLY A 152 3.16 13.43 11.06
N LEU A 153 2.72 12.17 10.92
CA LEU A 153 1.47 11.80 10.23
C LEU A 153 0.31 11.51 11.19
N GLU A 154 0.48 11.86 12.47
CA GLU A 154 -0.54 11.65 13.50
C GLU A 154 -1.87 12.32 13.10
N GLY A 155 -2.95 11.59 13.28
CA GLY A 155 -4.30 12.06 12.94
C GLY A 155 -4.64 12.07 11.44
N LEU A 156 -3.73 11.70 10.54
CA LEU A 156 -4.03 11.57 9.11
C LEU A 156 -4.63 10.22 8.72
N PHE A 157 -4.30 9.18 9.46
CA PHE A 157 -4.87 7.84 9.28
C PHE A 157 -5.90 7.52 10.36
N GLU A 158 -6.87 6.67 10.03
CA GLU A 158 -7.67 5.95 11.00
C GLU A 158 -6.84 4.82 11.63
N GLU A 159 -7.46 3.97 12.47
CA GLU A 159 -6.78 2.80 13.01
C GLU A 159 -6.16 1.97 11.88
N HIS A 160 -4.86 1.70 11.97
CA HIS A 160 -4.19 0.89 10.96
C HIS A 160 -4.55 -0.59 11.08
N LEU A 161 -4.64 -1.22 9.91
CA LEU A 161 -5.03 -2.61 9.76
C LEU A 161 -3.78 -3.45 9.52
N SER A 162 -3.13 -3.88 10.60
CA SER A 162 -2.07 -4.87 10.53
C SER A 162 -2.68 -6.25 10.27
N THR A 163 -2.09 -7.00 9.33
CA THR A 163 -2.52 -8.37 9.02
C THR A 163 -2.33 -9.35 10.18
N ASP A 164 -1.65 -8.94 11.26
CA ASP A 164 -1.57 -9.67 12.53
C ASP A 164 -2.95 -10.00 13.10
N LYS A 165 -3.93 -9.09 12.91
CA LYS A 165 -5.31 -9.27 13.40
C LYS A 165 -6.01 -10.51 12.82
N VAL A 166 -5.63 -10.93 11.62
CA VAL A 166 -6.22 -12.08 10.92
C VAL A 166 -5.27 -13.27 10.77
N ALA A 167 -4.06 -13.14 11.31
CA ALA A 167 -3.00 -14.16 11.25
C ALA A 167 -2.76 -14.70 9.82
N ALA A 168 -2.76 -13.80 8.83
CA ALA A 168 -2.56 -14.14 7.42
C ALA A 168 -1.97 -12.94 6.66
N PHE A 169 -0.89 -13.16 5.94
CA PHE A 169 -0.28 -12.14 5.09
C PHE A 169 -1.01 -11.99 3.76
N LYS A 170 -1.02 -10.78 3.20
CA LYS A 170 -1.37 -10.58 1.81
C LYS A 170 -0.52 -11.51 0.91
N PRO A 171 -1.05 -12.12 -0.15
CA PRO A 171 -2.34 -11.85 -0.79
C PRO A 171 -3.53 -12.70 -0.30
N ASP A 172 -3.54 -13.22 0.92
CA ASP A 172 -4.71 -13.91 1.47
C ASP A 172 -5.92 -12.95 1.52
N ALA A 173 -7.08 -13.42 1.06
CA ALA A 173 -8.31 -12.61 1.00
C ALA A 173 -8.74 -12.07 2.37
N ARG A 174 -8.43 -12.79 3.47
CA ARG A 174 -8.72 -12.34 4.84
C ARG A 174 -8.02 -11.02 5.16
N ALA A 175 -6.80 -10.82 4.66
CA ALA A 175 -6.06 -9.58 4.84
C ALA A 175 -6.76 -8.40 4.16
N TYR A 176 -7.22 -8.55 2.92
CA TYR A 176 -7.93 -7.48 2.22
C TYR A 176 -9.33 -7.23 2.79
N GLN A 177 -10.02 -8.28 3.28
CA GLN A 177 -11.34 -8.15 3.90
C GLN A 177 -11.34 -7.18 5.09
N MET A 178 -10.21 -7.05 5.80
CA MET A 178 -10.08 -6.11 6.92
C MET A 178 -10.43 -4.67 6.54
N GLY A 179 -10.13 -4.23 5.31
CA GLY A 179 -10.47 -2.89 4.85
C GLY A 179 -11.98 -2.70 4.66
N VAL A 180 -12.66 -3.70 4.11
CA VAL A 180 -14.14 -3.69 3.98
C VAL A 180 -14.79 -3.59 5.35
N ASP A 181 -14.34 -4.42 6.30
CA ASP A 181 -14.90 -4.49 7.64
C ASP A 181 -14.66 -3.20 8.44
N ALA A 182 -13.44 -2.67 8.40
CA ALA A 182 -13.06 -1.48 9.15
C ALA A 182 -13.73 -0.20 8.63
N PHE A 183 -13.82 -0.05 7.31
CA PHE A 183 -14.47 1.11 6.72
C PHE A 183 -16.00 0.98 6.70
N GLY A 184 -16.57 -0.24 6.78
CA GLY A 184 -18.00 -0.47 6.61
C GLY A 184 -18.48 -0.07 5.21
N LEU A 185 -17.67 -0.20 4.20
CA LEU A 185 -17.89 0.18 2.82
C LEU A 185 -17.88 -1.06 1.90
N LYS A 186 -18.47 -0.91 0.73
CA LYS A 186 -18.29 -1.93 -0.33
C LYS A 186 -16.86 -1.84 -0.85
N LYS A 187 -16.30 -2.96 -1.27
CA LYS A 187 -14.92 -3.01 -1.79
C LYS A 187 -14.71 -2.09 -3.00
N GLU A 188 -15.74 -1.88 -3.81
CA GLU A 188 -15.70 -0.98 -4.98
C GLU A 188 -15.60 0.51 -4.60
N GLU A 189 -15.88 0.87 -3.35
CA GLU A 189 -15.78 2.22 -2.80
C GLU A 189 -14.41 2.49 -2.14
N ILE A 190 -13.54 1.46 -2.06
CA ILE A 190 -12.23 1.53 -1.38
C ILE A 190 -11.13 1.34 -2.42
N ILE A 191 -10.29 2.35 -2.60
CA ILE A 191 -9.06 2.20 -3.40
C ILE A 191 -8.04 1.44 -2.56
N PHE A 192 -7.42 0.41 -3.11
CA PHE A 192 -6.22 -0.18 -2.53
C PHE A 192 -4.99 0.43 -3.21
N ALA A 193 -4.13 1.09 -2.44
CA ALA A 193 -2.88 1.67 -2.91
C ALA A 193 -1.75 0.65 -2.69
N ALA A 194 -1.36 -0.06 -3.74
CA ALA A 194 -0.31 -1.08 -3.72
C ALA A 194 1.06 -0.51 -4.09
N PHE A 195 2.12 -1.11 -3.56
CA PHE A 195 3.50 -0.82 -3.95
C PHE A 195 4.10 -1.93 -4.83
N ALA A 196 3.99 -3.17 -4.42
CA ALA A 196 4.52 -4.31 -5.15
C ALA A 196 3.51 -4.84 -6.17
N GLY A 197 3.99 -5.29 -7.34
CA GLY A 197 3.13 -5.84 -8.40
C GLY A 197 2.30 -7.04 -7.93
N TRP A 198 2.85 -7.93 -7.10
CA TRP A 198 2.11 -9.05 -6.53
C TRP A 198 0.94 -8.61 -5.62
N ASP A 199 1.09 -7.47 -4.91
CA ASP A 199 0.03 -6.92 -4.06
C ASP A 199 -1.06 -6.22 -4.92
N VAL A 200 -0.67 -5.64 -6.07
CA VAL A 200 -1.63 -5.22 -7.11
C VAL A 200 -2.50 -6.41 -7.53
N ALA A 201 -1.86 -7.55 -7.86
CA ALA A 201 -2.58 -8.74 -8.28
C ALA A 201 -3.51 -9.25 -7.18
N GLY A 202 -3.04 -9.37 -5.95
CA GLY A 202 -3.85 -9.82 -4.82
C GLY A 202 -5.06 -8.93 -4.55
N ALA A 203 -4.89 -7.61 -4.58
CA ALA A 203 -5.97 -6.65 -4.40
C ALA A 203 -7.00 -6.70 -5.54
N LYS A 204 -6.54 -6.87 -6.79
CA LYS A 204 -7.43 -7.05 -7.96
C LYS A 204 -8.22 -8.35 -7.89
N TRP A 205 -7.60 -9.45 -7.49
CA TRP A 205 -8.29 -10.73 -7.29
C TRP A 205 -9.35 -10.66 -6.18
N PHE A 206 -9.07 -9.90 -5.11
CA PHE A 206 -10.05 -9.65 -4.06
C PHE A 206 -11.21 -8.77 -4.56
N GLY A 207 -10.96 -7.88 -5.55
CA GLY A 207 -11.94 -7.01 -6.20
C GLY A 207 -11.90 -5.55 -5.76
N TYR A 208 -10.80 -5.09 -5.20
CA TYR A 208 -10.59 -3.66 -4.97
C TYR A 208 -10.28 -2.92 -6.28
N PRO A 209 -10.80 -1.70 -6.49
CA PRO A 209 -10.15 -0.69 -7.31
C PRO A 209 -8.73 -0.49 -6.80
N THR A 210 -7.72 -0.73 -7.68
CA THR A 210 -6.33 -0.80 -7.25
C THR A 210 -5.49 0.24 -7.98
N PHE A 211 -4.78 1.06 -7.21
CA PHE A 211 -3.79 2.01 -7.73
C PHE A 211 -2.38 1.52 -7.42
N TRP A 212 -1.55 1.39 -8.46
CA TRP A 212 -0.16 0.98 -8.30
C TRP A 212 0.76 2.19 -8.12
N VAL A 213 1.27 2.39 -6.91
CA VAL A 213 2.28 3.41 -6.60
C VAL A 213 3.66 2.84 -6.94
N ASN A 214 4.01 2.90 -8.22
CA ASN A 214 5.23 2.29 -8.78
C ASN A 214 6.44 3.24 -8.67
N ARG A 215 6.89 3.49 -7.45
CA ARG A 215 8.01 4.41 -7.16
C ARG A 215 9.36 3.96 -7.72
N THR A 216 9.49 2.68 -8.05
CA THR A 216 10.75 2.08 -8.50
C THR A 216 10.77 1.79 -10.00
N ASN A 217 9.72 2.16 -10.71
CA ASN A 217 9.52 1.82 -12.12
C ASN A 217 9.72 0.31 -12.39
N ALA A 218 9.16 -0.52 -11.50
CA ALA A 218 9.21 -1.97 -11.63
C ALA A 218 8.35 -2.44 -12.80
N SER A 219 8.71 -3.59 -13.37
CA SER A 219 7.88 -4.26 -14.38
C SER A 219 6.58 -4.75 -13.76
N ALA A 220 5.51 -4.76 -14.55
CA ALA A 220 4.27 -5.40 -14.15
C ALA A 220 4.44 -6.91 -14.00
N GLU A 221 3.65 -7.49 -13.10
CA GLU A 221 3.61 -8.95 -12.94
C GLU A 221 2.77 -9.58 -14.05
N GLU A 222 3.17 -10.76 -14.52
CA GLU A 222 2.44 -11.57 -15.49
C GLU A 222 1.40 -12.47 -14.81
N LEU A 223 0.53 -11.85 -13.98
CA LEU A 223 -0.49 -12.53 -13.17
C LEU A 223 -1.91 -12.35 -13.71
N GLY A 224 -2.05 -11.93 -14.97
CA GLY A 224 -3.32 -11.85 -15.69
C GLY A 224 -4.26 -10.74 -15.21
N VAL A 225 -3.76 -9.75 -14.47
CA VAL A 225 -4.53 -8.57 -14.02
C VAL A 225 -3.71 -7.30 -14.20
N THR A 226 -4.41 -6.17 -14.32
CA THR A 226 -3.81 -4.85 -14.40
C THR A 226 -4.41 -3.94 -13.33
N PRO A 227 -3.65 -2.97 -12.77
CA PRO A 227 -4.21 -1.95 -11.88
C PRO A 227 -5.20 -1.05 -12.63
N ASP A 228 -6.13 -0.42 -11.90
CA ASP A 228 -7.06 0.56 -12.46
C ASP A 228 -6.39 1.93 -12.69
N GLY A 229 -5.26 2.17 -12.04
CA GLY A 229 -4.39 3.33 -12.22
C GLY A 229 -2.99 3.04 -11.73
N ALA A 230 -2.01 3.80 -12.22
CA ALA A 230 -0.63 3.71 -11.78
C ALA A 230 0.03 5.09 -11.82
N GLY A 231 1.06 5.27 -10.97
CA GLY A 231 1.87 6.49 -10.96
C GLY A 231 3.12 6.32 -10.10
N ALA A 232 4.03 7.29 -10.20
CA ALA A 232 5.30 7.25 -9.48
C ALA A 232 5.22 7.72 -8.02
N GLY A 233 4.09 8.32 -7.62
CA GLY A 233 3.92 8.88 -6.28
C GLY A 233 2.47 9.03 -5.85
N LEU A 234 2.26 9.55 -4.64
CA LEU A 234 0.91 9.73 -4.12
C LEU A 234 0.16 10.90 -4.74
N HIS A 235 0.84 11.86 -5.40
CA HIS A 235 0.15 12.90 -6.16
C HIS A 235 -0.68 12.30 -7.32
N ASP A 236 -0.19 11.24 -7.96
CA ASP A 236 -0.91 10.53 -9.02
C ASP A 236 -2.12 9.78 -8.44
N LEU A 237 -1.97 9.19 -7.23
CA LEU A 237 -3.08 8.59 -6.50
C LEU A 237 -4.16 9.63 -6.16
N VAL A 238 -3.77 10.84 -5.73
CA VAL A 238 -4.73 11.94 -5.47
C VAL A 238 -5.52 12.24 -6.73
N ALA A 239 -4.85 12.41 -7.87
CA ALA A 239 -5.51 12.67 -9.16
C ALA A 239 -6.49 11.55 -9.52
N PHE A 240 -6.08 10.29 -9.38
CA PHE A 240 -6.92 9.11 -9.63
C PHE A 240 -8.15 9.06 -8.70
N ALA A 241 -7.93 9.24 -7.40
CA ALA A 241 -8.97 9.13 -6.38
C ALA A 241 -10.02 10.26 -6.46
N THR A 242 -9.64 11.43 -7.00
CA THR A 242 -10.51 12.62 -7.10
C THR A 242 -11.03 12.87 -8.51
N ALA A 243 -10.66 12.04 -9.50
CA ALA A 243 -11.19 12.11 -10.85
C ALA A 243 -12.73 11.98 -10.84
N ARG A 244 -13.41 12.84 -11.67
CA ARG A 244 -14.87 12.93 -11.78
C ARG A 244 -15.41 12.09 -12.94
#